data_cfe6a5acc4ad48feb071ee9861b9cbd4
#
_entry.id   cfe6a5acc4ad48feb071ee9861b9cbd4
#
_cell.length_a   1.000
_cell.length_b   1.000
_cell.length_c   1.000
_cell.angle_alpha   90.00
_cell.angle_beta   90.00
_cell.angle_gamma   90.00
#
_symmetry.space_group_name_H-M   'P 1'
#
loop_
_entity.id
_entity.type
_entity.pdbx_description
1 polymer ?
#
loop_
_entity_poly.entity_id
_entity_poly.type
_entity_poly.pdbx_seq_one_letter_code
_entity_poly.pdbx_strand_id
1 'polypeptide(L)'
;TPVILFLYISPVETGLFLIKLNKNCVAFWPRPKGLTRHDSAESTITRRDFAKSMLDIKTFKSALEQLEEERKIPKAKILEAIEQAMAAAYKKDYGKKGQIVRAKFDMETGKTDFFQVKIVVDESIAIIDADDESITGDDERVHFNSEHHILLEDAKKIKKGVELNDEIIFPLEQKDDYGRIAAQTAKQVIIQKIREAERTSIIDEYGTKEGEVISGIVQKVERGNVYVDFNRATGILPTEEQIPGEYWTRGQRIRAYLYSVEDTHRGINLRLSRTHPKFVEKLFAIEAPEIENGVVEIKSIAREAGARSKIAVYSNDEHIDPVGSCVGQKGTRVNTITTELSGEKIDIIPWSENPTQFVSNSLSPAKVISIVIDEKEHKAIVEVANDQLSLAIGKGGQNVRLAAKLTGWRIDIKGDEKIVESEVKKSEVVE
;
A
#
# COMPACT_ATOMS: atom_id res chain seq x y z
N THR A 1 -10.20 -34.05 -36.69
CA THR A 1 -9.35 -33.27 -37.61
C THR A 1 -8.38 -32.44 -36.77
N PRO A 2 -7.06 -32.70 -36.84
CA PRO A 2 -6.08 -31.96 -36.06
C PRO A 2 -5.80 -30.62 -36.72
N VAL A 3 -5.85 -29.55 -35.97
CA VAL A 3 -5.45 -28.20 -36.36
C VAL A 3 -3.94 -28.12 -36.22
N ILE A 4 -3.25 -27.90 -37.34
CA ILE A 4 -1.80 -27.65 -37.40
C ILE A 4 -1.59 -26.15 -37.40
N LEU A 5 -0.97 -25.63 -36.35
CA LEU A 5 -0.57 -24.19 -36.28
C LEU A 5 0.89 -24.06 -36.74
N PHE A 6 1.11 -23.36 -37.84
CA PHE A 6 2.44 -22.99 -38.30
C PHE A 6 2.84 -21.63 -37.72
N LEU A 7 3.90 -21.60 -36.92
CA LEU A 7 4.55 -20.34 -36.52
C LEU A 7 5.78 -20.12 -37.44
N TYR A 8 5.72 -19.08 -38.25
CA TYR A 8 6.81 -18.64 -39.09
C TYR A 8 7.72 -17.70 -38.30
N ILE A 9 8.93 -18.10 -38.05
CA ILE A 9 9.99 -17.24 -37.53
C ILE A 9 10.96 -16.99 -38.66
N SER A 10 11.23 -15.70 -38.93
CA SER A 10 12.11 -15.17 -39.97
C SER A 10 13.49 -15.85 -40.05
N PRO A 11 14.07 -16.03 -41.21
CA PRO A 11 15.20 -16.89 -41.45
C PRO A 11 16.51 -16.20 -41.11
N VAL A 12 16.97 -16.37 -39.89
CA VAL A 12 18.41 -16.39 -39.62
C VAL A 12 18.63 -17.56 -38.67
N GLU A 13 19.18 -18.64 -39.26
CA GLU A 13 19.66 -19.86 -38.62
C GLU A 13 18.66 -20.91 -38.14
N THR A 14 18.49 -21.90 -39.00
CA THR A 14 18.29 -23.31 -38.73
C THR A 14 17.04 -23.80 -38.00
N GLY A 15 16.19 -24.42 -38.80
CA GLY A 15 15.41 -25.56 -38.33
C GLY A 15 13.94 -25.33 -38.08
N LEU A 16 13.15 -25.97 -38.91
CA LEU A 16 11.70 -26.12 -38.74
C LEU A 16 11.39 -26.90 -37.47
N PHE A 17 10.58 -26.35 -36.56
CA PHE A 17 10.07 -27.09 -35.40
C PHE A 17 8.61 -27.42 -35.57
N LEU A 18 8.29 -28.70 -35.54
CA LEU A 18 6.93 -29.24 -35.48
C LEU A 18 6.58 -29.58 -34.04
N ILE A 19 5.59 -28.88 -33.47
CA ILE A 19 5.03 -29.24 -32.17
C ILE A 19 3.71 -29.96 -32.37
N LYS A 20 3.67 -31.23 -31.99
CA LYS A 20 2.46 -32.06 -31.99
C LYS A 20 1.98 -32.25 -30.56
N LEU A 21 0.90 -31.61 -30.20
CA LEU A 21 0.25 -31.78 -28.89
C LEU A 21 -0.65 -33.05 -28.94
N ASN A 22 -0.21 -34.13 -28.35
CA ASN A 22 -1.06 -35.25 -28.02
C ASN A 22 -0.62 -35.83 -26.67
N LYS A 23 -1.58 -36.34 -25.89
CA LYS A 23 -1.45 -36.74 -24.47
C LYS A 23 -0.41 -37.80 -24.13
N ASN A 24 0.33 -38.32 -25.11
CA ASN A 24 1.31 -39.42 -24.92
C ASN A 24 2.61 -39.23 -25.70
N CYS A 25 3.12 -38.02 -25.86
CA CYS A 25 4.43 -37.81 -26.46
C CYS A 25 5.41 -37.18 -25.47
N VAL A 26 6.45 -37.94 -25.13
CA VAL A 26 7.64 -37.45 -24.43
C VAL A 26 8.46 -36.68 -25.46
N ALA A 27 8.61 -35.37 -25.29
CA ALA A 27 9.45 -34.54 -26.14
C ALA A 27 10.92 -34.79 -25.80
N PHE A 28 11.66 -35.39 -26.72
CA PHE A 28 13.11 -35.44 -26.67
C PHE A 28 13.67 -34.15 -27.23
N TRP A 29 14.32 -33.33 -26.40
CA TRP A 29 15.02 -32.13 -26.76
C TRP A 29 16.49 -32.45 -27.03
N PRO A 30 17.03 -32.26 -28.25
CA PRO A 30 18.47 -32.34 -28.45
C PRO A 30 19.14 -31.09 -27.87
N ARG A 31 20.08 -31.28 -26.94
CA ARG A 31 20.89 -30.21 -26.38
C ARG A 31 21.78 -29.61 -27.48
N PRO A 32 21.83 -28.27 -27.65
CA PRO A 32 22.85 -27.65 -28.47
C PRO A 32 24.22 -27.86 -27.83
N LYS A 33 25.17 -28.37 -28.61
CA LYS A 33 26.58 -28.51 -28.23
C LYS A 33 27.19 -27.10 -28.17
N GLY A 34 27.66 -26.68 -26.98
CA GLY A 34 28.54 -25.53 -26.88
C GLY A 34 28.17 -24.41 -25.92
N LEU A 35 27.15 -24.52 -25.08
CA LEU A 35 26.97 -23.59 -23.99
C LEU A 35 27.52 -24.20 -22.69
N THR A 36 28.73 -23.74 -22.33
CA THR A 36 29.23 -23.86 -20.97
C THR A 36 28.22 -23.19 -20.03
N ARG A 37 27.87 -23.88 -18.96
CA ARG A 37 27.08 -23.37 -17.86
C ARG A 37 27.72 -22.07 -17.33
N HIS A 38 27.24 -20.95 -17.78
CA HIS A 38 27.19 -19.77 -16.96
C HIS A 38 25.75 -19.68 -16.48
N ASP A 39 25.57 -20.23 -15.29
CA ASP A 39 24.35 -20.20 -14.54
C ASP A 39 24.04 -18.76 -14.15
N SER A 40 23.25 -18.09 -14.97
CA SER A 40 22.38 -17.03 -14.50
C SER A 40 21.07 -17.66 -14.02
N ALA A 41 21.16 -18.62 -13.11
CA ALA A 41 20.11 -18.92 -12.18
C ALA A 41 20.25 -17.88 -11.08
N GLU A 42 19.46 -16.82 -11.12
CA GLU A 42 19.06 -16.07 -9.94
C GLU A 42 18.49 -17.10 -8.93
N SER A 43 19.38 -17.67 -8.12
CA SER A 43 19.02 -18.56 -7.03
C SER A 43 18.42 -17.70 -5.94
N THR A 44 17.13 -17.42 -6.05
CA THR A 44 16.35 -16.93 -4.92
C THR A 44 16.54 -17.98 -3.82
N ILE A 45 17.39 -17.67 -2.83
CA ILE A 45 17.61 -18.53 -1.68
C ILE A 45 16.26 -18.75 -1.03
N THR A 46 15.73 -19.96 -1.15
CA THR A 46 14.48 -20.28 -0.50
C THR A 46 14.69 -20.31 1.01
N ARG A 47 13.64 -20.02 1.79
CA ARG A 47 13.66 -20.09 3.26
C ARG A 47 14.16 -21.44 3.79
N ARG A 48 14.08 -22.52 2.99
CA ARG A 48 14.62 -23.84 3.29
C ARG A 48 16.13 -23.91 3.13
N ASP A 49 16.70 -23.22 2.13
CA ASP A 49 18.13 -23.26 1.84
C ASP A 49 18.91 -22.43 2.85
N PHE A 50 18.37 -21.28 3.27
CA PHE A 50 18.92 -20.44 4.36
C PHE A 50 19.04 -21.24 5.68
N ALA A 51 18.03 -22.02 6.01
CA ALA A 51 18.03 -22.81 7.25
C ALA A 51 18.99 -24.02 7.23
N LYS A 52 19.39 -24.51 6.06
CA LYS A 52 20.34 -25.61 5.88
C LYS A 52 21.79 -25.09 5.89
N SER A 53 21.99 -23.80 5.52
CA SER A 53 23.30 -23.17 5.40
C SER A 53 23.85 -22.58 6.71
N MET A 54 23.08 -22.55 7.80
CA MET A 54 23.57 -22.09 9.12
C MET A 54 24.72 -22.92 9.71
N LEU A 55 25.06 -24.07 9.10
CA LEU A 55 26.17 -24.92 9.50
C LEU A 55 27.53 -24.50 8.90
N ASP A 56 27.53 -23.59 7.92
CA ASP A 56 28.75 -23.11 7.27
C ASP A 56 28.82 -21.57 7.33
N ILE A 57 29.76 -21.05 8.08
CA ILE A 57 29.93 -19.61 8.37
C ILE A 57 30.07 -18.78 7.06
N LYS A 58 30.75 -19.35 6.05
CA LYS A 58 30.91 -18.65 4.75
C LYS A 58 29.60 -18.51 4.01
N THR A 59 28.78 -19.57 3.99
CA THR A 59 27.45 -19.58 3.37
C THR A 59 26.50 -18.64 4.14
N PHE A 60 26.64 -18.58 5.46
CA PHE A 60 25.88 -17.68 6.31
C PHE A 60 26.20 -16.20 6.03
N LYS A 61 27.49 -15.82 5.93
CA LYS A 61 27.90 -14.46 5.55
C LYS A 61 27.34 -14.05 4.19
N SER A 62 27.49 -14.94 3.19
CA SER A 62 26.94 -14.70 1.84
C SER A 62 25.43 -14.54 1.83
N ALA A 63 24.69 -15.33 2.63
CA ALA A 63 23.25 -15.22 2.76
C ALA A 63 22.82 -13.90 3.44
N LEU A 64 23.58 -13.39 4.42
CA LEU A 64 23.33 -12.08 5.01
C LEU A 64 23.59 -10.93 4.03
N GLU A 65 24.63 -11.03 3.22
CA GLU A 65 24.94 -10.06 2.17
C GLU A 65 23.84 -10.00 1.11
N GLN A 66 23.37 -11.15 0.66
CA GLN A 66 22.24 -11.22 -0.27
C GLN A 66 20.93 -10.64 0.33
N LEU A 67 20.64 -10.90 1.61
CA LEU A 67 19.47 -10.32 2.28
C LEU A 67 19.57 -8.81 2.40
N GLU A 68 20.76 -8.27 2.63
CA GLU A 68 20.98 -6.81 2.66
C GLU A 68 20.77 -6.19 1.28
N GLU A 69 21.32 -6.81 0.22
CA GLU A 69 21.20 -6.32 -1.14
C GLU A 69 19.77 -6.47 -1.70
N GLU A 70 19.17 -7.65 -1.59
CA GLU A 70 17.84 -7.94 -2.15
C GLU A 70 16.69 -7.35 -1.33
N ARG A 71 16.82 -7.33 0.01
CA ARG A 71 15.74 -6.97 0.93
C ARG A 71 15.93 -5.63 1.62
N LYS A 72 17.10 -4.97 1.45
CA LYS A 72 17.46 -3.69 2.09
C LYS A 72 17.34 -3.75 3.62
N ILE A 73 17.57 -4.92 4.23
CA ILE A 73 17.54 -5.10 5.69
C ILE A 73 18.97 -4.95 6.21
N PRO A 74 19.27 -3.99 7.11
CA PRO A 74 20.60 -3.81 7.66
C PRO A 74 21.11 -5.08 8.36
N LYS A 75 22.35 -5.51 8.07
CA LYS A 75 22.99 -6.67 8.71
C LYS A 75 22.91 -6.65 10.23
N ALA A 76 23.03 -5.47 10.84
CA ALA A 76 22.95 -5.30 12.27
C ALA A 76 21.61 -5.77 12.86
N LYS A 77 20.48 -5.46 12.22
CA LYS A 77 19.14 -5.91 12.66
C LYS A 77 18.99 -7.42 12.57
N ILE A 78 19.58 -8.04 11.54
CA ILE A 78 19.52 -9.50 11.38
C ILE A 78 20.38 -10.18 12.46
N LEU A 79 21.57 -9.63 12.73
CA LEU A 79 22.47 -10.15 13.76
C LEU A 79 21.83 -10.05 15.16
N GLU A 80 21.26 -8.90 15.49
CA GLU A 80 20.52 -8.71 16.75
C GLU A 80 19.36 -9.72 16.89
N ALA A 81 18.63 -9.97 15.81
CA ALA A 81 17.55 -10.96 15.80
C ALA A 81 18.07 -12.39 16.08
N ILE A 82 19.25 -12.74 15.55
CA ILE A 82 19.91 -14.02 15.80
C ILE A 82 20.33 -14.14 17.25
N GLU A 83 20.96 -13.11 17.81
CA GLU A 83 21.38 -13.06 19.20
C GLU A 83 20.19 -13.17 20.15
N GLN A 84 19.10 -12.44 19.91
CA GLN A 84 17.87 -12.56 20.69
C GLN A 84 17.25 -13.97 20.60
N ALA A 85 17.28 -14.59 19.41
CA ALA A 85 16.78 -15.94 19.21
C ALA A 85 17.59 -16.98 20.01
N MET A 86 18.91 -16.86 19.96
CA MET A 86 19.81 -17.75 20.69
C MET A 86 19.66 -17.58 22.20
N ALA A 87 19.53 -16.34 22.69
CA ALA A 87 19.27 -16.05 24.08
C ALA A 87 17.93 -16.65 24.57
N ALA A 88 16.86 -16.50 23.75
CA ALA A 88 15.55 -17.06 24.06
C ALA A 88 15.57 -18.61 24.11
N ALA A 89 16.29 -19.25 23.18
CA ALA A 89 16.44 -20.67 23.15
C ALA A 89 17.23 -21.19 24.38
N TYR A 90 18.36 -20.55 24.72
CA TYR A 90 19.13 -20.86 25.91
C TYR A 90 18.27 -20.74 27.19
N LYS A 91 17.52 -19.63 27.32
CA LYS A 91 16.63 -19.40 28.46
C LYS A 91 15.56 -20.49 28.59
N LYS A 92 15.01 -20.97 27.47
CA LYS A 92 13.97 -22.00 27.47
C LYS A 92 14.49 -23.37 27.94
N ASP A 93 15.72 -23.74 27.52
CA ASP A 93 16.24 -25.07 27.77
C ASP A 93 17.05 -25.15 29.08
N TYR A 94 17.75 -24.08 29.45
CA TYR A 94 18.68 -24.03 30.58
C TYR A 94 18.43 -22.87 31.54
N GLY A 95 17.58 -21.91 31.16
CA GLY A 95 17.34 -20.70 31.94
C GLY A 95 16.42 -20.95 33.13
N LYS A 96 16.59 -20.13 34.15
CA LYS A 96 15.71 -20.08 35.32
C LYS A 96 14.58 -19.08 35.12
N LYS A 97 13.47 -19.25 35.86
CA LYS A 97 12.34 -18.33 35.83
C LYS A 97 12.77 -16.95 36.29
N GLY A 98 12.52 -15.93 35.48
CA GLY A 98 12.92 -14.55 35.78
C GLY A 98 14.29 -14.16 35.24
N GLN A 99 15.15 -15.08 34.82
CA GLN A 99 16.51 -14.79 34.31
C GLN A 99 16.47 -14.00 33.02
N ILE A 100 17.28 -12.94 32.91
CA ILE A 100 17.52 -12.22 31.63
C ILE A 100 18.79 -12.80 31.02
N VAL A 101 18.65 -13.39 29.83
CA VAL A 101 19.76 -13.95 29.07
C VAL A 101 19.98 -13.10 27.83
N ARG A 102 21.26 -12.75 27.57
CA ARG A 102 21.71 -12.17 26.29
C ARG A 102 22.72 -13.11 25.64
N ALA A 103 22.72 -13.14 24.34
CA ALA A 103 23.69 -13.88 23.54
C ALA A 103 24.47 -12.89 22.68
N LYS A 104 25.76 -13.19 22.46
CA LYS A 104 26.61 -12.48 21.51
C LYS A 104 27.16 -13.47 20.51
N PHE A 105 26.86 -13.27 19.24
CA PHE A 105 27.28 -14.14 18.16
C PHE A 105 28.51 -13.57 17.45
N ASP A 106 29.58 -14.33 17.44
CA ASP A 106 30.79 -13.98 16.70
C ASP A 106 30.70 -14.52 15.26
N MET A 107 30.64 -13.60 14.30
CA MET A 107 30.57 -13.91 12.87
C MET A 107 31.87 -14.48 12.29
N GLU A 108 32.99 -14.37 12.97
CA GLU A 108 34.26 -14.90 12.49
C GLU A 108 34.48 -16.34 12.94
N THR A 109 34.20 -16.62 14.20
CA THR A 109 34.39 -17.96 14.79
C THR A 109 33.14 -18.82 14.76
N GLY A 110 31.95 -18.21 14.56
CA GLY A 110 30.66 -18.89 14.64
C GLY A 110 30.26 -19.30 16.05
N LYS A 111 31.00 -18.86 17.08
CA LYS A 111 30.69 -19.15 18.48
C LYS A 111 29.68 -18.16 19.03
N THR A 112 28.90 -18.63 19.98
CA THR A 112 27.92 -17.81 20.69
C THR A 112 28.28 -17.82 22.18
N ASP A 113 28.49 -16.64 22.73
CA ASP A 113 28.69 -16.47 24.16
C ASP A 113 27.37 -16.06 24.80
N PHE A 114 27.03 -16.66 25.93
CA PHE A 114 25.82 -16.38 26.69
C PHE A 114 26.13 -15.66 27.96
N PHE A 115 25.26 -14.69 28.26
CA PHE A 115 25.42 -13.84 29.44
C PHE A 115 24.11 -13.72 30.18
N GLN A 116 24.15 -13.80 31.51
CA GLN A 116 23.06 -13.37 32.36
C GLN A 116 23.24 -11.88 32.66
N VAL A 117 22.19 -11.12 32.48
CA VAL A 117 22.15 -9.70 32.85
C VAL A 117 21.33 -9.54 34.11
N LYS A 118 21.91 -8.85 35.12
CA LYS A 118 21.22 -8.48 36.34
C LYS A 118 21.18 -6.96 36.45
N ILE A 119 20.01 -6.44 36.84
CA ILE A 119 19.80 -5.00 37.05
C ILE A 119 20.12 -4.66 38.50
N VAL A 120 20.89 -3.62 38.71
CA VAL A 120 21.24 -3.13 40.03
C VAL A 120 20.05 -2.39 40.64
N VAL A 121 19.61 -2.88 41.79
CA VAL A 121 18.49 -2.32 42.53
C VAL A 121 18.89 -2.10 44.01
N ASP A 122 18.15 -1.22 44.68
CA ASP A 122 18.19 -1.04 46.13
C ASP A 122 16.75 -1.10 46.71
N GLU A 123 16.64 -0.84 48.00
CA GLU A 123 15.33 -0.84 48.70
C GLU A 123 14.35 0.23 48.20
N SER A 124 14.84 1.24 47.48
CA SER A 124 13.98 2.29 46.89
C SER A 124 13.27 1.83 45.62
N ILE A 125 13.85 0.85 44.90
CA ILE A 125 13.34 0.36 43.61
C ILE A 125 12.70 -1.02 43.75
N ALA A 126 13.25 -1.88 44.64
CA ALA A 126 12.76 -3.24 44.79
C ALA A 126 12.37 -3.57 46.24
N ILE A 127 11.28 -4.28 46.40
CA ILE A 127 10.83 -4.85 47.65
C ILE A 127 11.66 -6.10 47.91
N ILE A 128 12.54 -6.04 48.93
CA ILE A 128 13.51 -7.10 49.25
C ILE A 128 12.88 -8.15 50.18
N ASP A 129 12.11 -7.70 51.20
CA ASP A 129 11.42 -8.58 52.14
C ASP A 129 9.96 -8.73 51.78
N ALA A 130 9.52 -9.98 51.64
CA ALA A 130 8.13 -10.32 51.32
C ALA A 130 7.16 -10.05 52.52
N ASP A 131 7.68 -9.87 53.73
CA ASP A 131 6.94 -9.65 54.96
C ASP A 131 6.88 -8.15 55.36
N ASP A 132 7.24 -7.24 54.46
CA ASP A 132 7.17 -5.81 54.76
C ASP A 132 5.73 -5.30 54.83
N GLU A 133 5.23 -5.06 56.03
CA GLU A 133 3.87 -4.56 56.30
C GLU A 133 3.59 -3.16 55.72
N SER A 134 4.61 -2.50 55.17
CA SER A 134 4.48 -1.17 54.53
C SER A 134 3.98 -1.20 53.11
N ILE A 135 3.71 -2.39 52.51
CA ILE A 135 3.25 -2.54 51.15
C ILE A 135 1.78 -2.16 51.05
N THR A 136 1.47 -0.98 50.51
CA THR A 136 0.12 -0.59 50.10
C THR A 136 -0.11 -1.01 48.65
N GLY A 137 -1.37 -1.33 48.29
CA GLY A 137 -1.72 -1.86 46.97
C GLY A 137 -1.35 -0.99 45.74
N ASP A 138 -0.84 0.23 45.98
CA ASP A 138 -0.37 1.18 44.93
C ASP A 138 1.16 1.36 44.92
N ASP A 139 1.94 0.41 45.50
CA ASP A 139 3.41 0.48 45.52
C ASP A 139 3.98 0.14 44.12
N GLU A 140 4.65 1.12 43.51
CA GLU A 140 5.27 0.97 42.17
C GLU A 140 6.59 0.18 42.20
N ARG A 141 7.09 -0.20 43.39
CA ARG A 141 8.34 -0.96 43.52
C ARG A 141 8.19 -2.39 42.98
N VAL A 142 9.23 -2.91 42.37
CA VAL A 142 9.28 -4.25 41.77
C VAL A 142 9.71 -5.27 42.85
N HIS A 143 9.07 -6.46 42.88
CA HIS A 143 9.55 -7.54 43.76
C HIS A 143 10.96 -7.98 43.40
N PHE A 144 11.87 -8.07 44.42
CA PHE A 144 13.20 -8.53 44.21
C PHE A 144 13.25 -9.98 43.73
N ASN A 145 14.03 -10.22 42.69
CA ASN A 145 14.28 -11.55 42.15
C ASN A 145 15.78 -11.73 41.94
N SER A 146 16.42 -12.61 42.68
CA SER A 146 17.85 -12.86 42.65
C SER A 146 18.39 -13.27 41.28
N GLU A 147 17.56 -13.78 40.38
CA GLU A 147 17.94 -14.12 39.00
C GLU A 147 17.89 -12.91 38.06
N HIS A 148 17.16 -11.86 38.43
CA HIS A 148 16.95 -10.66 37.60
C HIS A 148 17.64 -9.42 38.19
N HIS A 149 17.70 -9.35 39.50
CA HIS A 149 18.22 -8.20 40.23
C HIS A 149 19.48 -8.54 41.01
N ILE A 150 20.29 -7.55 41.27
CA ILE A 150 21.46 -7.59 42.19
C ILE A 150 21.40 -6.35 43.06
N LEU A 151 21.70 -6.52 44.35
CA LEU A 151 21.77 -5.41 45.31
C LEU A 151 22.95 -4.49 45.03
N LEU A 152 22.77 -3.19 45.22
CA LEU A 152 23.79 -2.19 44.97
C LEU A 152 25.07 -2.47 45.77
N GLU A 153 24.95 -3.02 47.00
CA GLU A 153 26.13 -3.38 47.83
C GLU A 153 26.96 -4.51 47.21
N ASP A 154 26.30 -5.53 46.65
CA ASP A 154 26.97 -6.65 45.98
C ASP A 154 27.50 -6.25 44.61
N ALA A 155 26.76 -5.40 43.92
CA ALA A 155 27.19 -4.83 42.65
C ALA A 155 28.49 -4.03 42.76
N LYS A 156 28.64 -3.22 43.82
CA LYS A 156 29.89 -2.45 44.12
C LYS A 156 31.09 -3.34 44.43
N LYS A 157 30.87 -4.56 44.93
CA LYS A 157 31.97 -5.52 45.16
C LYS A 157 32.54 -6.09 43.86
N ILE A 158 31.68 -6.19 42.82
CA ILE A 158 32.02 -6.75 41.50
C ILE A 158 32.63 -5.68 40.59
N LYS A 159 32.00 -4.50 40.53
CA LYS A 159 32.44 -3.40 39.67
C LYS A 159 32.40 -2.08 40.43
N LYS A 160 33.50 -1.31 40.44
CA LYS A 160 33.56 0.01 41.06
C LYS A 160 32.83 1.05 40.21
N GLY A 161 32.03 1.91 40.86
CA GLY A 161 31.32 3.01 40.16
C GLY A 161 30.01 2.59 39.48
N VAL A 162 29.34 1.59 40.03
CA VAL A 162 28.03 1.14 39.59
C VAL A 162 26.93 2.00 40.20
N GLU A 163 25.98 2.44 39.39
CA GLU A 163 24.82 3.22 39.79
C GLU A 163 23.55 2.35 39.78
N LEU A 164 22.43 2.89 40.29
CA LEU A 164 21.14 2.24 40.25
C LEU A 164 20.66 2.11 38.81
N ASN A 165 20.00 0.99 38.50
CA ASN A 165 19.57 0.57 37.16
C ASN A 165 20.69 0.23 36.17
N ASP A 166 21.98 0.18 36.65
CA ASP A 166 23.05 -0.35 35.82
C ASP A 166 22.87 -1.85 35.57
N GLU A 167 23.39 -2.32 34.45
CA GLU A 167 23.40 -3.73 34.09
C GLU A 167 24.76 -4.36 34.43
N ILE A 168 24.72 -5.48 35.14
CA ILE A 168 25.92 -6.31 35.39
C ILE A 168 25.76 -7.61 34.59
N ILE A 169 26.83 -7.94 33.86
CA ILE A 169 26.86 -9.05 32.91
C ILE A 169 27.67 -10.19 33.54
N PHE A 170 27.07 -11.36 33.67
CA PHE A 170 27.72 -12.59 34.17
C PHE A 170 27.81 -13.59 33.00
N PRO A 171 29.00 -14.15 32.72
CA PRO A 171 29.14 -15.18 31.70
C PRO A 171 28.43 -16.45 32.14
N LEU A 172 27.72 -17.07 31.20
CA LEU A 172 27.07 -18.37 31.39
C LEU A 172 27.87 -19.48 30.70
N GLU A 173 27.83 -20.70 31.26
CA GLU A 173 28.53 -21.83 30.69
C GLU A 173 27.94 -22.24 29.33
N GLN A 174 28.80 -22.50 28.35
CA GLN A 174 28.43 -23.12 27.11
C GLN A 174 28.12 -24.61 27.35
N LYS A 175 26.94 -25.05 26.95
CA LYS A 175 26.51 -26.47 27.05
C LYS A 175 26.65 -27.15 25.69
N ASP A 176 27.37 -28.28 25.63
CA ASP A 176 27.61 -29.00 24.37
C ASP A 176 26.35 -29.59 23.71
N ASP A 177 25.31 -29.86 24.52
CA ASP A 177 24.00 -30.36 24.04
C ASP A 177 23.02 -29.30 23.53
N TYR A 178 23.48 -28.07 23.36
CA TYR A 178 22.67 -26.92 22.89
C TYR A 178 22.03 -27.10 21.50
N GLY A 179 22.23 -28.27 20.89
CA GLY A 179 22.14 -28.44 19.45
C GLY A 179 20.76 -28.42 18.78
N ARG A 180 19.79 -29.23 19.12
CA ARG A 180 18.64 -29.45 18.22
C ARG A 180 17.42 -28.58 18.52
N ILE A 181 17.02 -28.46 19.78
CA ILE A 181 15.81 -27.72 20.16
C ILE A 181 16.08 -26.21 20.08
N ALA A 182 17.25 -25.79 20.52
CA ALA A 182 17.73 -24.42 20.41
C ALA A 182 17.80 -23.96 18.96
N ALA A 183 18.33 -24.78 18.05
CA ALA A 183 18.38 -24.50 16.63
C ALA A 183 16.99 -24.33 16.00
N GLN A 184 16.00 -25.14 16.41
CA GLN A 184 14.63 -24.99 15.91
C GLN A 184 13.96 -23.72 16.43
N THR A 185 14.13 -23.40 17.70
CA THR A 185 13.56 -22.18 18.31
C THR A 185 14.24 -20.95 17.73
N ALA A 186 15.57 -20.94 17.62
CA ALA A 186 16.33 -19.87 16.97
C ALA A 186 15.86 -19.65 15.52
N LYS A 187 15.68 -20.74 14.76
CA LYS A 187 15.14 -20.65 13.39
C LYS A 187 13.77 -19.98 13.33
N GLN A 188 12.86 -20.33 14.25
CA GLN A 188 11.53 -19.72 14.27
C GLN A 188 11.60 -18.21 14.57
N VAL A 189 12.40 -17.81 15.57
CA VAL A 189 12.56 -16.40 15.94
C VAL A 189 13.28 -15.62 14.84
N ILE A 190 14.30 -16.18 14.20
CA ILE A 190 14.98 -15.56 13.04
C ILE A 190 13.97 -15.32 11.90
N ILE A 191 13.17 -16.34 11.54
CA ILE A 191 12.15 -16.19 10.51
C ILE A 191 11.13 -15.12 10.90
N GLN A 192 10.76 -15.05 12.18
CA GLN A 192 9.85 -14.01 12.68
C GLN A 192 10.49 -12.62 12.56
N LYS A 193 11.75 -12.46 12.99
CA LYS A 193 12.44 -11.15 12.90
C LYS A 193 12.69 -10.70 11.46
N ILE A 194 13.01 -11.62 10.56
CA ILE A 194 13.11 -11.32 9.14
C ILE A 194 11.76 -10.83 8.61
N ARG A 195 10.65 -11.49 8.98
CA ARG A 195 9.31 -11.05 8.60
C ARG A 195 8.95 -9.67 9.16
N GLU A 196 9.31 -9.39 10.42
CA GLU A 196 9.11 -8.08 11.04
C GLU A 196 9.89 -6.98 10.31
N ALA A 197 11.16 -7.23 9.98
CA ALA A 197 11.99 -6.29 9.23
C ALA A 197 11.49 -6.10 7.77
N GLU A 198 11.09 -7.18 7.08
CA GLU A 198 10.42 -7.10 5.77
C GLU A 198 9.16 -6.23 5.87
N ARG A 199 8.36 -6.43 6.93
CA ARG A 199 7.12 -5.69 7.20
C ARG A 199 7.37 -4.19 7.38
N THR A 200 8.34 -3.82 8.22
CA THR A 200 8.73 -2.42 8.41
C THR A 200 9.18 -1.79 7.08
N SER A 201 10.03 -2.48 6.34
CA SER A 201 10.50 -2.00 5.04
C SER A 201 9.38 -1.80 4.01
N ILE A 202 8.34 -2.64 4.02
CA ILE A 202 7.17 -2.49 3.15
C ILE A 202 6.31 -1.30 3.60
N ILE A 203 6.11 -1.12 4.92
CA ILE A 203 5.38 0.04 5.46
C ILE A 203 6.09 1.34 5.07
N ASP A 204 7.40 1.40 5.22
CA ASP A 204 8.18 2.59 4.86
C ASP A 204 8.10 2.88 3.35
N GLU A 205 8.17 1.83 2.51
CA GLU A 205 8.10 1.98 1.04
C GLU A 205 6.72 2.42 0.55
N TYR A 206 5.65 1.79 1.05
CA TYR A 206 4.29 2.06 0.57
C TYR A 206 3.57 3.13 1.38
N GLY A 207 3.98 3.39 2.63
CA GLY A 207 3.46 4.50 3.43
C GLY A 207 3.72 5.87 2.78
N THR A 208 4.89 6.03 2.15
CA THR A 208 5.19 7.26 1.38
C THR A 208 4.37 7.38 0.09
N LYS A 209 3.80 6.27 -0.40
CA LYS A 209 2.98 6.20 -1.62
C LYS A 209 1.47 6.23 -1.33
N GLU A 210 1.07 6.36 -0.05
CA GLU A 210 -0.34 6.60 0.25
C GLU A 210 -0.82 7.88 -0.43
N GLY A 211 -1.97 7.80 -1.05
CA GLY A 211 -2.50 8.91 -1.83
C GLY A 211 -2.01 8.95 -3.28
N GLU A 212 -1.26 7.94 -3.75
CA GLU A 212 -0.80 7.85 -5.13
C GLU A 212 -1.46 6.70 -5.91
N VAL A 213 -1.31 6.75 -7.23
CA VAL A 213 -1.71 5.66 -8.12
C VAL A 213 -0.56 4.69 -8.29
N ILE A 214 -0.78 3.45 -7.88
CA ILE A 214 0.19 2.36 -8.03
C ILE A 214 -0.27 1.35 -9.07
N SER A 215 0.68 0.69 -9.73
CA SER A 215 0.43 -0.31 -10.76
C SER A 215 0.93 -1.68 -10.32
N GLY A 216 0.07 -2.70 -10.41
CA GLY A 216 0.38 -4.07 -10.06
C GLY A 216 -0.21 -5.08 -11.02
N ILE A 217 -0.06 -6.36 -10.71
CA ILE A 217 -0.58 -7.47 -11.50
C ILE A 217 -1.64 -8.23 -10.70
N VAL A 218 -2.80 -8.48 -11.30
CA VAL A 218 -3.86 -9.26 -10.66
C VAL A 218 -3.38 -10.69 -10.41
N GLN A 219 -3.28 -11.06 -9.14
CA GLN A 219 -2.87 -12.38 -8.71
C GLN A 219 -4.03 -13.37 -8.72
N LYS A 220 -5.17 -12.96 -8.15
CA LYS A 220 -6.41 -13.75 -8.08
C LYS A 220 -7.62 -12.84 -7.86
N VAL A 221 -8.79 -13.37 -8.21
CA VAL A 221 -10.09 -12.79 -7.84
C VAL A 221 -10.81 -13.81 -6.97
N GLU A 222 -11.26 -13.40 -5.79
CA GLU A 222 -11.89 -14.30 -4.82
C GLU A 222 -13.06 -13.57 -4.13
N ARG A 223 -14.24 -14.15 -4.23
CA ARG A 223 -15.49 -13.58 -3.65
C ARG A 223 -15.73 -12.12 -4.07
N GLY A 224 -15.41 -11.78 -5.32
CA GLY A 224 -15.55 -10.43 -5.85
C GLY A 224 -14.37 -9.49 -5.54
N ASN A 225 -13.52 -9.79 -4.57
CA ASN A 225 -12.35 -8.99 -4.27
C ASN A 225 -11.20 -9.34 -5.20
N VAL A 226 -10.49 -8.32 -5.69
CA VAL A 226 -9.31 -8.48 -6.55
C VAL A 226 -8.06 -8.35 -5.69
N TYR A 227 -7.20 -9.36 -5.73
CA TYR A 227 -5.90 -9.35 -5.07
C TYR A 227 -4.83 -9.02 -6.10
N VAL A 228 -4.07 -7.97 -5.83
CA VAL A 228 -3.06 -7.41 -6.73
C VAL A 228 -1.67 -7.62 -6.13
N ASP A 229 -0.78 -8.13 -6.93
CA ASP A 229 0.62 -8.36 -6.56
C ASP A 229 1.48 -7.16 -6.93
N PHE A 230 2.19 -6.64 -5.94
CA PHE A 230 3.16 -5.55 -6.06
C PHE A 230 4.59 -6.06 -5.76
N ASN A 231 4.90 -7.32 -6.04
CA ASN A 231 6.14 -8.05 -5.76
C ASN A 231 6.38 -8.31 -4.27
N ARG A 232 6.39 -7.26 -3.43
CA ARG A 232 6.72 -7.35 -1.99
C ARG A 232 5.48 -7.29 -1.09
N ALA A 233 4.39 -6.73 -1.58
CA ALA A 233 3.14 -6.57 -0.85
C ALA A 233 1.95 -6.99 -1.71
N THR A 234 0.87 -7.39 -1.05
CA THR A 234 -0.40 -7.71 -1.71
C THR A 234 -1.39 -6.59 -1.48
N GLY A 235 -1.94 -6.06 -2.57
CA GLY A 235 -3.04 -5.11 -2.54
C GLY A 235 -4.39 -5.81 -2.59
N ILE A 236 -5.38 -5.24 -1.94
CA ILE A 236 -6.77 -5.70 -1.96
C ILE A 236 -7.62 -4.59 -2.52
N LEU A 237 -8.31 -4.87 -3.64
CA LEU A 237 -9.33 -4.02 -4.22
C LEU A 237 -10.70 -4.67 -3.95
N PRO A 238 -11.44 -4.21 -2.92
CA PRO A 238 -12.75 -4.74 -2.59
C PRO A 238 -13.77 -4.51 -3.71
N THR A 239 -14.82 -5.32 -3.75
CA THR A 239 -15.90 -5.19 -4.76
C THR A 239 -16.52 -3.79 -4.77
N GLU A 240 -16.67 -3.17 -3.60
CA GLU A 240 -17.25 -1.84 -3.41
C GLU A 240 -16.37 -0.72 -3.99
N GLU A 241 -15.06 -0.98 -4.07
CA GLU A 241 -14.06 -0.06 -4.58
C GLU A 241 -13.68 -0.31 -6.05
N GLN A 242 -14.38 -1.25 -6.73
CA GLN A 242 -14.24 -1.50 -8.16
C GLN A 242 -15.23 -0.66 -8.95
N ILE A 243 -14.83 -0.22 -10.14
CA ILE A 243 -15.74 0.48 -11.05
C ILE A 243 -16.79 -0.52 -11.54
N PRO A 244 -18.09 -0.19 -11.47
CA PRO A 244 -19.16 -1.06 -11.97
C PRO A 244 -18.95 -1.44 -13.43
N GLY A 245 -18.98 -2.75 -13.71
CA GLY A 245 -18.77 -3.26 -15.08
C GLY A 245 -17.34 -3.63 -15.42
N GLU A 246 -16.37 -3.41 -14.53
CA GLU A 246 -15.01 -3.93 -14.71
C GLU A 246 -14.92 -5.42 -14.37
N TYR A 247 -14.19 -6.15 -15.19
CA TYR A 247 -13.90 -7.56 -14.98
C TYR A 247 -12.39 -7.76 -15.01
N TRP A 248 -11.87 -8.35 -13.94
CA TRP A 248 -10.44 -8.57 -13.79
C TRP A 248 -10.09 -10.04 -13.94
N THR A 249 -9.02 -10.32 -14.68
CA THR A 249 -8.49 -11.66 -14.87
C THR A 249 -7.08 -11.76 -14.33
N ARG A 250 -6.68 -12.96 -13.89
CA ARG A 250 -5.34 -13.22 -13.40
C ARG A 250 -4.29 -12.89 -14.47
N GLY A 251 -3.22 -12.20 -14.05
CA GLY A 251 -2.13 -11.78 -14.92
C GLY A 251 -2.34 -10.42 -15.59
N GLN A 252 -3.52 -9.83 -15.44
CA GLN A 252 -3.82 -8.51 -15.99
C GLN A 252 -3.15 -7.41 -15.15
N ARG A 253 -2.63 -6.39 -15.82
CA ARG A 253 -2.09 -5.19 -15.15
C ARG A 253 -3.24 -4.30 -14.73
N ILE A 254 -3.17 -3.78 -13.51
CA ILE A 254 -4.16 -2.87 -12.94
C ILE A 254 -3.47 -1.65 -12.34
N ARG A 255 -4.07 -0.47 -12.54
CA ARG A 255 -3.74 0.76 -11.82
C ARG A 255 -4.82 1.03 -10.78
N ALA A 256 -4.44 1.38 -9.57
CA ALA A 256 -5.40 1.71 -8.52
C ALA A 256 -4.82 2.77 -7.58
N TYR A 257 -5.69 3.52 -6.95
CA TYR A 257 -5.35 4.49 -5.91
C TYR A 257 -5.10 3.76 -4.60
N LEU A 258 -3.93 3.97 -4.01
CA LEU A 258 -3.58 3.45 -2.70
C LEU A 258 -4.12 4.41 -1.63
N TYR A 259 -5.21 4.04 -0.96
CA TYR A 259 -5.80 4.93 0.02
C TYR A 259 -5.39 4.63 1.47
N SER A 260 -4.91 3.43 1.77
CA SER A 260 -4.28 3.14 3.07
C SER A 260 -3.39 1.89 3.03
N VAL A 261 -2.39 1.88 3.91
CA VAL A 261 -1.52 0.74 4.18
C VAL A 261 -1.88 0.19 5.56
N GLU A 262 -2.49 -0.99 5.59
CA GLU A 262 -2.94 -1.64 6.81
C GLU A 262 -1.95 -2.70 7.27
N ASP A 263 -1.54 -2.60 8.52
CA ASP A 263 -0.73 -3.60 9.18
C ASP A 263 -1.62 -4.62 9.91
N THR A 264 -1.69 -5.85 9.41
CA THR A 264 -2.50 -6.92 9.97
C THR A 264 -1.64 -8.07 10.49
N HIS A 265 -2.19 -8.89 11.39
CA HIS A 265 -1.49 -10.11 11.87
C HIS A 265 -1.06 -11.07 10.75
N ARG A 266 -1.72 -11.00 9.58
CA ARG A 266 -1.41 -11.86 8.41
C ARG A 266 -0.39 -11.25 7.44
N GLY A 267 0.01 -10.00 7.67
CA GLY A 267 0.91 -9.25 6.82
C GLY A 267 0.36 -7.86 6.48
N ILE A 268 1.07 -7.14 5.62
CA ILE A 268 0.69 -5.82 5.17
C ILE A 268 -0.28 -5.96 4.01
N ASN A 269 -1.41 -5.28 4.12
CA ASN A 269 -2.41 -5.16 3.07
C ASN A 269 -2.46 -3.73 2.55
N LEU A 270 -2.26 -3.57 1.26
CA LEU A 270 -2.45 -2.31 0.57
C LEU A 270 -3.92 -2.20 0.17
N ARG A 271 -4.64 -1.22 0.72
CA ARG A 271 -6.04 -0.98 0.39
C ARG A 271 -6.13 -0.12 -0.87
N LEU A 272 -6.77 -0.66 -1.86
CA LEU A 272 -6.87 -0.07 -3.18
C LEU A 272 -8.29 0.40 -3.47
N SER A 273 -8.40 1.51 -4.21
CA SER A 273 -9.68 1.99 -4.72
C SER A 273 -9.56 2.42 -6.17
N ARG A 274 -10.59 2.14 -6.96
CA ARG A 274 -10.79 2.69 -8.31
C ARG A 274 -12.03 3.59 -8.38
N THR A 275 -12.84 3.61 -7.30
CA THR A 275 -14.02 4.47 -7.17
C THR A 275 -13.72 5.83 -6.55
N HIS A 276 -12.62 5.95 -5.79
CA HIS A 276 -12.25 7.16 -5.07
C HIS A 276 -12.05 8.35 -6.01
N PRO A 277 -12.57 9.57 -5.70
CA PRO A 277 -12.40 10.76 -6.55
C PRO A 277 -10.94 11.12 -6.81
N LYS A 278 -10.06 10.98 -5.81
CA LYS A 278 -8.63 11.23 -5.95
C LYS A 278 -7.94 10.32 -6.96
N PHE A 279 -8.52 9.16 -7.31
CA PHE A 279 -8.00 8.33 -8.38
C PHE A 279 -8.00 9.08 -9.71
N VAL A 280 -9.10 9.77 -10.01
CA VAL A 280 -9.22 10.60 -11.22
C VAL A 280 -8.24 11.78 -11.18
N GLU A 281 -8.15 12.46 -10.03
CA GLU A 281 -7.19 13.57 -9.83
C GLU A 281 -5.74 13.14 -10.14
N LYS A 282 -5.31 12.02 -9.58
CA LYS A 282 -3.96 11.49 -9.80
C LYS A 282 -3.72 10.99 -11.22
N LEU A 283 -4.75 10.44 -11.88
CA LEU A 283 -4.65 10.10 -13.31
C LEU A 283 -4.44 11.35 -14.16
N PHE A 284 -5.13 12.45 -13.86
CA PHE A 284 -4.90 13.73 -14.53
C PHE A 284 -3.50 14.29 -14.26
N ALA A 285 -2.99 14.16 -13.05
CA ALA A 285 -1.62 14.59 -12.74
C ALA A 285 -0.57 13.79 -13.53
N ILE A 286 -0.80 12.50 -13.78
CA ILE A 286 0.09 11.67 -14.59
C ILE A 286 0.04 12.06 -16.08
N GLU A 287 -1.15 12.37 -16.61
CA GLU A 287 -1.34 12.63 -18.04
C GLU A 287 -1.13 14.12 -18.44
N ALA A 288 -1.25 15.04 -17.48
CA ALA A 288 -1.13 16.49 -17.70
C ALA A 288 -0.01 17.10 -16.84
N PRO A 289 1.17 17.36 -17.42
CA PRO A 289 2.30 17.94 -16.70
C PRO A 289 1.98 19.31 -16.05
N GLU A 290 1.02 20.04 -16.60
CA GLU A 290 0.57 21.33 -16.07
C GLU A 290 -0.09 21.17 -14.69
N ILE A 291 -0.72 20.01 -14.43
CA ILE A 291 -1.30 19.68 -13.12
C ILE A 291 -0.19 19.17 -12.17
N GLU A 292 0.71 18.32 -12.66
CA GLU A 292 1.84 17.83 -11.85
C GLU A 292 2.72 18.97 -11.34
N ASN A 293 2.96 19.97 -12.19
CA ASN A 293 3.74 21.16 -11.84
C ASN A 293 2.96 22.23 -11.04
N GLY A 294 1.67 22.01 -10.76
CA GLY A 294 0.82 22.93 -9.99
C GLY A 294 0.43 24.22 -10.72
N VAL A 295 0.62 24.31 -12.03
CA VAL A 295 0.17 25.45 -12.85
C VAL A 295 -1.34 25.41 -13.02
N VAL A 296 -1.89 24.21 -13.24
CA VAL A 296 -3.31 23.93 -13.25
C VAL A 296 -3.67 23.13 -12.01
N GLU A 297 -4.68 23.60 -11.28
CA GLU A 297 -5.16 22.94 -10.06
C GLU A 297 -6.55 22.35 -10.27
N ILE A 298 -6.77 21.17 -9.74
CA ILE A 298 -8.11 20.57 -9.62
C ILE A 298 -8.70 21.02 -8.28
N LYS A 299 -9.66 21.94 -8.31
CA LYS A 299 -10.27 22.51 -7.09
C LYS A 299 -11.31 21.60 -6.47
N SER A 300 -12.10 20.88 -7.28
CA SER A 300 -13.10 19.92 -6.78
C SER A 300 -13.41 18.85 -7.82
N ILE A 301 -13.85 17.69 -7.32
CA ILE A 301 -14.25 16.53 -8.16
C ILE A 301 -15.57 15.99 -7.61
N ALA A 302 -16.54 15.83 -8.48
CA ALA A 302 -17.75 15.07 -8.21
C ALA A 302 -17.81 13.85 -9.13
N ARG A 303 -17.88 12.66 -8.56
CA ARG A 303 -17.76 11.40 -9.28
C ARG A 303 -18.89 10.44 -8.97
N GLU A 304 -19.42 9.81 -10.01
CA GLU A 304 -20.17 8.58 -9.98
C GLU A 304 -19.39 7.54 -10.81
N ALA A 305 -18.63 6.71 -10.11
CA ALA A 305 -17.69 5.77 -10.70
C ALA A 305 -18.35 4.88 -11.77
N GLY A 306 -17.70 4.75 -12.93
CA GLY A 306 -18.18 4.00 -14.07
C GLY A 306 -19.29 4.66 -14.88
N ALA A 307 -19.79 5.81 -14.45
CA ALA A 307 -20.84 6.54 -15.16
C ALA A 307 -20.36 7.91 -15.65
N ARG A 308 -20.14 8.83 -14.74
CA ARG A 308 -19.75 10.21 -15.09
C ARG A 308 -19.02 10.89 -13.96
N SER A 309 -18.02 11.71 -14.30
CA SER A 309 -17.30 12.60 -13.39
C SER A 309 -17.34 14.03 -13.89
N LYS A 310 -17.40 14.99 -12.95
CA LYS A 310 -17.20 16.41 -13.18
C LYS A 310 -16.00 16.89 -12.41
N ILE A 311 -15.12 17.64 -13.07
CA ILE A 311 -13.86 18.12 -12.50
C ILE A 311 -13.79 19.62 -12.68
N ALA A 312 -13.63 20.36 -11.60
CA ALA A 312 -13.44 21.79 -11.63
C ALA A 312 -11.95 22.12 -11.62
N VAL A 313 -11.48 22.80 -12.64
CA VAL A 313 -10.08 23.13 -12.86
C VAL A 313 -9.87 24.65 -12.87
N TYR A 314 -8.73 25.06 -12.35
CA TYR A 314 -8.32 26.45 -12.25
C TYR A 314 -6.84 26.58 -12.65
N SER A 315 -6.48 27.68 -13.30
CA SER A 315 -5.08 28.00 -13.59
C SER A 315 -4.64 29.22 -12.79
N ASN A 316 -3.45 29.13 -12.19
CA ASN A 316 -2.80 30.26 -11.54
C ASN A 316 -2.15 31.21 -12.57
N ASP A 317 -2.02 30.79 -13.83
CA ASP A 317 -1.49 31.60 -14.93
C ASP A 317 -2.63 31.94 -15.90
N GLU A 318 -2.86 33.23 -16.10
CA GLU A 318 -3.92 33.75 -17.00
C GLU A 318 -3.69 33.42 -18.48
N HIS A 319 -2.46 33.05 -18.86
CA HIS A 319 -2.10 32.65 -20.24
C HIS A 319 -2.35 31.19 -20.53
N ILE A 320 -2.69 30.38 -19.52
CA ILE A 320 -2.91 28.95 -19.66
C ILE A 320 -4.40 28.63 -19.49
N ASP A 321 -4.99 28.06 -20.56
CA ASP A 321 -6.34 27.51 -20.48
C ASP A 321 -6.34 26.21 -19.65
N PRO A 322 -6.94 26.19 -18.44
CA PRO A 322 -6.93 25.00 -17.59
C PRO A 322 -7.76 23.86 -18.18
N VAL A 323 -8.83 24.17 -18.91
CA VAL A 323 -9.68 23.15 -19.55
C VAL A 323 -8.94 22.52 -20.72
N GLY A 324 -8.34 23.35 -21.58
CA GLY A 324 -7.57 22.89 -22.74
C GLY A 324 -6.38 22.02 -22.34
N SER A 325 -5.68 22.36 -21.25
CA SER A 325 -4.57 21.60 -20.71
C SER A 325 -4.99 20.18 -20.25
N CYS A 326 -6.15 20.07 -19.62
CA CYS A 326 -6.70 18.78 -19.18
C CYS A 326 -7.27 17.95 -20.33
N VAL A 327 -7.91 18.58 -21.30
CA VAL A 327 -8.49 17.90 -22.49
C VAL A 327 -7.37 17.36 -23.39
N GLY A 328 -6.33 18.15 -23.59
CA GLY A 328 -5.24 17.85 -24.51
C GLY A 328 -5.61 18.01 -25.99
N GLN A 329 -4.61 17.86 -26.85
CA GLN A 329 -4.85 18.00 -28.30
C GLN A 329 -5.88 16.97 -28.77
N LYS A 330 -6.96 17.43 -29.39
CA LYS A 330 -8.07 16.60 -29.89
C LYS A 330 -8.65 15.64 -28.82
N GLY A 331 -8.53 15.99 -27.55
CA GLY A 331 -9.05 15.18 -26.44
C GLY A 331 -8.20 13.95 -26.08
N THR A 332 -6.95 13.89 -26.51
CA THR A 332 -6.11 12.69 -26.29
C THR A 332 -5.93 12.38 -24.81
N ARG A 333 -5.64 13.39 -23.96
CA ARG A 333 -5.44 13.19 -22.51
C ARG A 333 -6.69 12.68 -21.83
N VAL A 334 -7.83 13.35 -22.00
CA VAL A 334 -9.08 12.93 -21.38
C VAL A 334 -9.56 11.56 -21.90
N ASN A 335 -9.30 11.23 -23.18
CA ASN A 335 -9.65 9.92 -23.72
C ASN A 335 -8.80 8.80 -23.12
N THR A 336 -7.52 9.04 -22.87
CA THR A 336 -6.65 8.06 -22.16
C THR A 336 -7.20 7.76 -20.77
N ILE A 337 -7.57 8.79 -20.01
CA ILE A 337 -8.16 8.64 -18.68
C ILE A 337 -9.54 7.95 -18.76
N THR A 338 -10.39 8.36 -19.69
CA THR A 338 -11.70 7.73 -19.92
C THR A 338 -11.55 6.23 -20.22
N THR A 339 -10.53 5.84 -21.00
CA THR A 339 -10.25 4.44 -21.30
C THR A 339 -9.77 3.68 -20.05
N GLU A 340 -8.89 4.28 -19.25
CA GLU A 340 -8.46 3.70 -17.97
C GLU A 340 -9.63 3.51 -16.99
N LEU A 341 -10.62 4.42 -17.02
CA LEU A 341 -11.84 4.38 -16.20
C LEU A 341 -12.99 3.59 -16.83
N SER A 342 -12.69 2.71 -17.78
CA SER A 342 -13.66 1.81 -18.42
C SER A 342 -14.82 2.53 -19.12
N GLY A 343 -14.55 3.69 -19.69
CA GLY A 343 -15.53 4.48 -20.46
C GLY A 343 -16.31 5.50 -19.63
N GLU A 344 -15.91 5.79 -18.39
CA GLU A 344 -16.50 6.84 -17.55
C GLU A 344 -16.40 8.21 -18.26
N LYS A 345 -17.53 8.92 -18.41
CA LYS A 345 -17.56 10.24 -19.04
C LYS A 345 -16.99 11.28 -18.10
N ILE A 346 -16.11 12.14 -18.61
CA ILE A 346 -15.44 13.17 -17.82
C ILE A 346 -15.82 14.54 -18.39
N ASP A 347 -16.46 15.38 -17.57
CA ASP A 347 -16.72 16.79 -17.85
C ASP A 347 -15.69 17.66 -17.13
N ILE A 348 -14.91 18.41 -17.88
CA ILE A 348 -13.90 19.36 -17.34
C ILE A 348 -14.50 20.75 -17.38
N ILE A 349 -14.54 21.39 -16.23
CA ILE A 349 -15.29 22.62 -15.97
C ILE A 349 -14.34 23.67 -15.43
N PRO A 350 -14.34 24.92 -15.94
CA PRO A 350 -13.57 26.00 -15.36
C PRO A 350 -14.16 26.35 -13.99
N TRP A 351 -13.31 26.32 -12.96
CA TRP A 351 -13.67 26.77 -11.63
C TRP A 351 -13.74 28.30 -11.59
N SER A 352 -14.62 28.85 -10.80
CA SER A 352 -14.73 30.29 -10.56
C SER A 352 -14.99 30.52 -9.09
N GLU A 353 -14.39 31.58 -8.55
CA GLU A 353 -14.67 32.08 -7.19
C GLU A 353 -16.09 32.59 -7.06
N ASN A 354 -16.65 33.12 -8.16
CA ASN A 354 -18.05 33.59 -8.21
C ASN A 354 -18.99 32.39 -8.24
N PRO A 355 -19.81 32.17 -7.17
CA PRO A 355 -20.69 31.02 -7.08
C PRO A 355 -21.68 30.91 -8.26
N THR A 356 -22.22 32.04 -8.73
CA THR A 356 -23.15 32.11 -9.87
C THR A 356 -22.49 31.52 -11.13
N GLN A 357 -21.28 31.96 -11.42
CA GLN A 357 -20.52 31.51 -12.58
C GLN A 357 -20.15 30.04 -12.44
N PHE A 358 -19.72 29.61 -11.24
CA PHE A 358 -19.32 28.23 -11.01
C PHE A 358 -20.49 27.27 -11.11
N VAL A 359 -21.66 27.61 -10.55
CA VAL A 359 -22.89 26.81 -10.70
C VAL A 359 -23.31 26.74 -12.18
N SER A 360 -23.26 27.87 -12.92
CA SER A 360 -23.54 27.88 -14.36
C SER A 360 -22.63 26.92 -15.12
N ASN A 361 -21.32 27.03 -14.92
CA ASN A 361 -20.33 26.17 -15.56
C ASN A 361 -20.54 24.70 -15.22
N SER A 362 -20.92 24.40 -13.97
CA SER A 362 -21.09 23.03 -13.46
C SER A 362 -22.25 22.29 -14.11
N LEU A 363 -23.25 22.98 -14.62
CA LEU A 363 -24.41 22.40 -15.32
C LEU A 363 -24.14 22.07 -16.79
N SER A 364 -22.95 22.46 -17.30
CA SER A 364 -22.55 22.06 -18.65
C SER A 364 -22.83 20.57 -18.90
N PRO A 365 -23.34 20.21 -20.12
CA PRO A 365 -23.46 21.01 -21.35
C PRO A 365 -24.77 21.81 -21.48
N ALA A 366 -25.65 21.87 -20.46
CA ALA A 366 -26.87 22.67 -20.51
C ALA A 366 -26.56 24.17 -20.44
N LYS A 367 -27.32 24.95 -21.19
CA LYS A 367 -27.21 26.41 -21.19
C LYS A 367 -28.15 27.00 -20.14
N VAL A 368 -27.62 27.80 -19.25
CA VAL A 368 -28.35 28.46 -18.17
C VAL A 368 -28.77 29.85 -18.65
N ILE A 369 -29.99 30.26 -18.34
CA ILE A 369 -30.53 31.60 -18.63
C ILE A 369 -30.25 32.51 -17.45
N SER A 370 -30.69 32.12 -16.27
CA SER A 370 -30.51 32.94 -15.05
C SER A 370 -30.21 32.05 -13.83
N ILE A 371 -29.53 32.66 -12.83
CA ILE A 371 -29.26 31.99 -11.55
C ILE A 371 -29.52 32.97 -10.43
N VAL A 372 -30.29 32.55 -9.45
CA VAL A 372 -30.51 33.29 -8.19
C VAL A 372 -29.87 32.45 -7.08
N ILE A 373 -28.93 33.05 -6.36
CA ILE A 373 -28.24 32.39 -5.25
C ILE A 373 -28.79 32.92 -3.93
N ASP A 374 -29.13 31.99 -3.04
CA ASP A 374 -29.42 32.25 -1.63
C ASP A 374 -28.25 31.75 -0.78
N GLU A 375 -27.40 32.67 -0.34
CA GLU A 375 -26.22 32.37 0.48
C GLU A 375 -26.58 31.78 1.84
N LYS A 376 -27.73 32.15 2.42
CA LYS A 376 -28.15 31.69 3.74
C LYS A 376 -28.53 30.23 3.77
N GLU A 377 -29.21 29.76 2.70
CA GLU A 377 -29.64 28.40 2.57
C GLU A 377 -28.67 27.54 1.76
N HIS A 378 -27.55 28.11 1.26
CA HIS A 378 -26.64 27.47 0.30
C HIS A 378 -27.38 26.87 -0.90
N LYS A 379 -28.33 27.65 -1.44
CA LYS A 379 -29.22 27.22 -2.49
C LYS A 379 -29.07 28.08 -3.74
N ALA A 380 -29.02 27.42 -4.90
CA ALA A 380 -29.02 28.05 -6.20
C ALA A 380 -30.29 27.65 -6.95
N ILE A 381 -31.07 28.64 -7.36
CA ILE A 381 -32.22 28.42 -8.24
C ILE A 381 -31.77 28.80 -9.65
N VAL A 382 -31.81 27.81 -10.53
CA VAL A 382 -31.30 27.93 -11.89
C VAL A 382 -32.45 27.84 -12.86
N GLU A 383 -32.56 28.85 -13.72
CA GLU A 383 -33.56 28.91 -14.81
C GLU A 383 -32.90 28.49 -16.13
N VAL A 384 -33.50 27.53 -16.79
CA VAL A 384 -33.06 27.03 -18.09
C VAL A 384 -34.21 27.03 -19.09
N ALA A 385 -33.88 27.11 -20.37
CA ALA A 385 -34.88 26.97 -21.40
C ALA A 385 -35.52 25.57 -21.35
N ASN A 386 -36.80 25.47 -21.71
CA ASN A 386 -37.55 24.22 -21.60
C ASN A 386 -36.94 23.05 -22.43
N ASP A 387 -36.29 23.35 -23.55
CA ASP A 387 -35.54 22.39 -24.37
C ASP A 387 -34.24 21.91 -23.67
N GLN A 388 -33.69 22.72 -22.77
CA GLN A 388 -32.46 22.41 -21.99
C GLN A 388 -32.74 21.71 -20.64
N LEU A 389 -34.01 21.71 -20.21
CA LEU A 389 -34.38 21.21 -18.86
C LEU A 389 -33.95 19.74 -18.66
N SER A 390 -34.25 18.89 -19.64
CA SER A 390 -33.84 17.47 -19.57
C SER A 390 -32.33 17.28 -19.56
N LEU A 391 -31.59 18.16 -20.23
CA LEU A 391 -30.12 18.14 -20.28
C LEU A 391 -29.53 18.64 -18.98
N ALA A 392 -30.07 19.69 -18.40
CA ALA A 392 -29.65 20.26 -17.11
C ALA A 392 -29.85 19.28 -15.96
N ILE A 393 -31.00 18.60 -15.92
CA ILE A 393 -31.29 17.56 -14.94
C ILE A 393 -30.41 16.33 -15.20
N GLY A 394 -30.31 15.90 -16.46
CA GLY A 394 -29.64 14.69 -16.89
C GLY A 394 -30.42 13.40 -16.57
N LYS A 395 -29.97 12.27 -17.10
CA LYS A 395 -30.58 10.96 -16.87
C LYS A 395 -30.61 10.62 -15.39
N GLY A 396 -31.82 10.44 -14.82
CA GLY A 396 -31.98 10.12 -13.39
C GLY A 396 -31.44 11.22 -12.45
N GLY A 397 -31.40 12.48 -12.90
CA GLY A 397 -30.87 13.59 -12.09
C GLY A 397 -29.34 13.60 -11.93
N GLN A 398 -28.62 12.86 -12.76
CA GLN A 398 -27.15 12.71 -12.64
C GLN A 398 -26.41 14.04 -12.81
N ASN A 399 -26.80 14.86 -13.81
CA ASN A 399 -26.08 16.10 -14.10
C ASN A 399 -26.21 17.10 -12.95
N VAL A 400 -27.44 17.33 -12.47
CA VAL A 400 -27.69 18.24 -11.33
C VAL A 400 -27.08 17.72 -10.03
N ARG A 401 -27.13 16.40 -9.78
CA ARG A 401 -26.54 15.80 -8.58
C ARG A 401 -25.01 15.92 -8.55
N LEU A 402 -24.36 15.71 -9.69
CA LEU A 402 -22.90 15.91 -9.80
C LEU A 402 -22.55 17.39 -9.71
N ALA A 403 -23.31 18.30 -10.32
CA ALA A 403 -23.12 19.73 -10.21
C ALA A 403 -23.25 20.20 -8.74
N ALA A 404 -24.28 19.73 -8.04
CA ALA A 404 -24.46 20.04 -6.62
C ALA A 404 -23.30 19.55 -5.75
N LYS A 405 -22.83 18.31 -5.97
CA LYS A 405 -21.64 17.78 -5.26
C LYS A 405 -20.37 18.55 -5.59
N LEU A 406 -20.19 18.97 -6.83
CA LEU A 406 -19.01 19.69 -7.30
C LEU A 406 -18.90 21.09 -6.69
N THR A 407 -20.03 21.78 -6.67
CA THR A 407 -20.11 23.19 -6.24
C THR A 407 -20.34 23.35 -4.74
N GLY A 408 -20.89 22.33 -4.08
CA GLY A 408 -21.34 22.40 -2.68
C GLY A 408 -22.69 23.10 -2.51
N TRP A 409 -23.34 23.51 -3.60
CA TRP A 409 -24.62 24.20 -3.56
C TRP A 409 -25.79 23.24 -3.81
N ARG A 410 -26.90 23.46 -3.12
CA ARG A 410 -28.17 22.79 -3.45
C ARG A 410 -28.76 23.46 -4.69
N ILE A 411 -28.86 22.72 -5.78
CA ILE A 411 -29.28 23.25 -7.08
C ILE A 411 -30.72 22.82 -7.37
N ASP A 412 -31.61 23.81 -7.53
CA ASP A 412 -32.98 23.62 -7.98
C ASP A 412 -33.12 24.18 -9.41
N ILE A 413 -33.57 23.35 -10.34
CA ILE A 413 -33.70 23.72 -11.77
C ILE A 413 -35.15 24.01 -12.08
N LYS A 414 -35.42 25.14 -12.71
CA LYS A 414 -36.73 25.57 -13.22
C LYS A 414 -36.69 25.79 -14.74
N GLY A 415 -37.74 25.40 -15.42
CA GLY A 415 -37.94 25.76 -16.82
C GLY A 415 -38.44 27.21 -16.95
N ASP A 416 -38.15 27.86 -18.08
CA ASP A 416 -38.62 29.23 -18.37
C ASP A 416 -40.14 29.23 -18.58
N GLU A 417 -40.88 29.72 -17.60
CA GLU A 417 -42.32 29.80 -17.62
C GLU A 417 -42.85 30.87 -18.64
N LYS A 418 -42.00 31.81 -19.12
CA LYS A 418 -42.38 32.88 -20.01
C LYS A 418 -42.74 32.44 -21.42
N ILE A 419 -42.25 31.25 -21.86
CA ILE A 419 -42.55 30.72 -23.20
C ILE A 419 -43.97 30.15 -23.24
N VAL A 420 -44.48 29.63 -22.12
CA VAL A 420 -45.81 29.00 -22.08
C VAL A 420 -46.91 30.08 -22.21
N GLU A 421 -46.73 31.26 -21.59
CA GLU A 421 -47.70 32.38 -21.78
C GLU A 421 -47.70 32.99 -23.18
N SER A 422 -46.57 32.94 -23.93
CA SER A 422 -46.51 33.43 -25.31
C SER A 422 -47.11 32.46 -26.34
N GLU A 423 -47.06 31.16 -26.06
CA GLU A 423 -47.69 30.15 -26.91
C GLU A 423 -49.20 30.04 -26.68
N VAL A 424 -49.67 30.20 -25.42
CA VAL A 424 -51.07 30.24 -25.07
C VAL A 424 -51.73 31.49 -25.64
N LYS A 425 -51.07 32.66 -25.61
CA LYS A 425 -51.59 33.89 -26.24
C LYS A 425 -51.58 33.85 -27.76
N LYS A 426 -50.77 33.03 -28.42
CA LYS A 426 -50.81 32.82 -29.87
C LYS A 426 -51.90 31.85 -30.32
N SER A 427 -52.32 30.95 -29.46
CA SER A 427 -53.42 30.02 -29.77
C SER A 427 -54.80 30.63 -29.54
N GLU A 428 -54.91 31.67 -28.68
CA GLU A 428 -56.17 32.40 -28.44
C GLU A 428 -56.47 33.52 -29.47
N VAL A 429 -55.53 33.84 -30.37
CA VAL A 429 -55.72 34.87 -31.42
C VAL A 429 -56.06 34.27 -32.79
N VAL A 430 -56.23 32.96 -32.88
CA VAL A 430 -56.58 32.23 -34.15
C VAL A 430 -57.96 31.56 -34.09
N GLU A 431 -58.89 32.01 -33.24
CA GLU A 431 -60.31 31.67 -33.34
C GLU A 431 -61.10 32.89 -33.77
#